data_9868b690b1cf9fc28b6f50d3b9d4b894
#
_entry.id   9868b690b1cf9fc28b6f50d3b9d4b894
#
_cell.length_a   1.000
_cell.length_b   1.000
_cell.length_c   1.000
_cell.angle_alpha   90.00
_cell.angle_beta   90.00
_cell.angle_gamma   90.00
#
_symmetry.space_group_name_H-M   'P 1'
#
loop_
_entity.id
_entity.type
_entity.pdbx_description
1 polymer ?
#
loop_
_entity_poly.entity_id
_entity_poly.type
_entity_poly.pdbx_seq_one_letter_code
_entity_poly.pdbx_strand_id
1 'polypeptide(L)'
;INIASDNKRFGRMLEIKNIVNRDITGIPKEEYWIQTQIQMETCDLDECDFVETRFKEYDTEDKFYIDTLPKYRGIILHFIERPPSVINEETQLSNIPYYVYMPLDIPLQKGDINKWIDIQKKNMYVDNRVLFSVKYWYLDEISCVFIPRNRMWFSNAVSHIQHVWDTIVKERIEGYEHRAGKKRQVTDRSMSIVSEDGIPMTVFSKVDNPVCLIKLDDDGNVL
;
A
#
# COMPACT_ATOMS: atom_id res chain seq x y z
N ILE A 1 -13.75 3.18 -15.46
CA ILE A 1 -15.18 3.58 -15.40
C ILE A 1 -15.21 5.09 -15.52
N ASN A 2 -15.81 5.62 -16.59
CA ASN A 2 -15.92 7.06 -16.76
C ASN A 2 -17.05 7.57 -15.85
N ILE A 3 -16.68 7.97 -14.63
CA ILE A 3 -17.61 8.42 -13.59
C ILE A 3 -18.35 9.70 -14.03
N ALA A 4 -17.77 10.45 -14.96
CA ALA A 4 -18.35 11.70 -15.46
C ALA A 4 -19.65 11.53 -16.26
N SER A 5 -19.99 10.33 -16.73
CA SER A 5 -21.19 10.05 -17.50
C SER A 5 -22.35 9.45 -16.71
N ASP A 6 -22.14 9.04 -15.45
CA ASP A 6 -23.15 8.43 -14.60
C ASP A 6 -23.61 9.39 -13.50
N ASN A 7 -24.58 10.27 -13.81
CA ASN A 7 -25.17 11.22 -12.86
C ASN A 7 -25.74 10.57 -11.58
N LYS A 8 -25.98 9.24 -11.59
CA LYS A 8 -26.53 8.51 -10.44
C LYS A 8 -25.51 8.30 -9.32
N ARG A 9 -24.22 8.51 -9.59
CA ARG A 9 -23.13 8.31 -8.61
C ARG A 9 -22.55 9.63 -8.09
N PHE A 10 -23.05 10.76 -8.52
CA PHE A 10 -22.63 12.04 -7.95
C PHE A 10 -22.98 12.13 -6.45
N GLY A 11 -21.99 12.52 -5.64
CA GLY A 11 -22.13 12.58 -4.19
C GLY A 11 -22.00 11.24 -3.47
N ARG A 12 -21.75 10.14 -4.19
CA ARG A 12 -21.45 8.84 -3.59
C ARG A 12 -19.97 8.75 -3.26
N MET A 13 -19.66 8.38 -2.02
CA MET A 13 -18.30 8.10 -1.57
C MET A 13 -17.75 6.85 -2.27
N LEU A 14 -16.46 6.83 -2.52
CA LEU A 14 -15.72 5.66 -2.98
C LEU A 14 -14.62 5.33 -1.96
N GLU A 15 -14.72 4.20 -1.30
CA GLU A 15 -13.68 3.65 -0.44
C GLU A 15 -13.05 2.42 -1.10
N ILE A 16 -11.72 2.41 -1.25
CA ILE A 16 -11.00 1.32 -1.93
C ILE A 16 -10.03 0.66 -0.97
N LYS A 17 -10.08 -0.68 -0.91
CA LYS A 17 -9.15 -1.51 -0.17
C LYS A 17 -8.41 -2.47 -1.10
N ASN A 18 -7.09 -2.37 -1.14
CA ASN A 18 -6.25 -3.36 -1.81
C ASN A 18 -5.95 -4.51 -0.86
N ILE A 19 -6.47 -5.69 -1.17
CA ILE A 19 -6.40 -6.88 -0.31
C ILE A 19 -5.23 -7.75 -0.75
N VAL A 20 -4.33 -8.04 0.21
CA VAL A 20 -3.14 -8.87 -0.04
C VAL A 20 -3.28 -10.26 0.55
N ASN A 21 -3.72 -10.39 1.80
CA ASN A 21 -3.55 -11.61 2.61
C ASN A 21 -4.86 -12.27 3.04
N ARG A 22 -6.00 -11.90 2.50
CA ARG A 22 -7.29 -12.52 2.82
C ARG A 22 -8.19 -12.66 1.60
N ASP A 23 -9.21 -13.48 1.71
CA ASP A 23 -10.21 -13.63 0.66
C ASP A 23 -11.13 -12.41 0.60
N ILE A 24 -11.60 -12.09 -0.60
CA ILE A 24 -12.61 -11.10 -0.89
C ILE A 24 -13.95 -11.84 -0.91
N THR A 25 -14.77 -11.62 0.11
CA THR A 25 -16.03 -12.37 0.30
C THR A 25 -17.26 -11.64 -0.24
N GLY A 26 -17.08 -10.38 -0.67
CA GLY A 26 -18.21 -9.50 -1.02
C GLY A 26 -18.97 -8.98 0.20
N ILE A 27 -18.48 -9.23 1.41
CA ILE A 27 -19.03 -8.72 2.66
C ILE A 27 -17.95 -7.89 3.35
N PRO A 28 -18.16 -6.56 3.48
CA PRO A 28 -17.21 -5.70 4.18
C PRO A 28 -17.00 -6.18 5.62
N LYS A 29 -15.76 -6.18 6.10
CA LYS A 29 -15.51 -6.40 7.52
C LYS A 29 -16.14 -5.29 8.35
N GLU A 30 -16.50 -5.61 9.59
CA GLU A 30 -17.16 -4.68 10.50
C GLU A 30 -16.37 -3.38 10.67
N GLU A 31 -15.04 -3.46 10.84
CA GLU A 31 -14.16 -2.30 10.98
C GLU A 31 -14.21 -1.38 9.75
N TYR A 32 -14.35 -1.93 8.55
CA TYR A 32 -14.45 -1.15 7.32
C TYR A 32 -15.84 -0.54 7.15
N TRP A 33 -16.88 -1.29 7.53
CA TRP A 33 -18.24 -0.74 7.55
C TRP A 33 -18.32 0.45 8.52
N ILE A 34 -17.79 0.32 9.75
CA ILE A 34 -17.70 1.40 10.73
C ILE A 34 -16.94 2.60 10.16
N GLN A 35 -15.79 2.35 9.52
CA GLN A 35 -15.02 3.40 8.87
C GLN A 35 -15.87 4.16 7.85
N THR A 36 -16.58 3.46 6.96
CA THR A 36 -17.42 4.11 5.95
C THR A 36 -18.56 4.91 6.55
N GLN A 37 -19.18 4.45 7.65
CA GLN A 37 -20.21 5.20 8.35
C GLN A 37 -19.66 6.53 8.91
N ILE A 38 -18.52 6.50 9.59
CA ILE A 38 -17.88 7.71 10.13
C ILE A 38 -17.49 8.67 9.00
N GLN A 39 -16.94 8.16 7.91
CA GLN A 39 -16.57 8.97 6.75
C GLN A 39 -17.81 9.64 6.11
N MET A 40 -18.90 8.91 5.92
CA MET A 40 -20.14 9.47 5.38
C MET A 40 -20.75 10.54 6.30
N GLU A 41 -20.68 10.37 7.62
CA GLU A 41 -21.09 11.40 8.57
C GLU A 41 -20.22 12.67 8.45
N THR A 42 -18.90 12.47 8.40
CA THR A 42 -17.93 13.60 8.32
C THR A 42 -18.06 14.39 7.03
N CYS A 43 -18.35 13.71 5.91
CA CYS A 43 -18.46 14.32 4.59
C CYS A 43 -19.91 14.69 4.21
N ASP A 44 -20.88 14.40 5.07
CA ASP A 44 -22.32 14.55 4.82
C ASP A 44 -22.77 13.87 3.52
N LEU A 45 -22.36 12.61 3.35
CA LEU A 45 -22.73 11.77 2.21
C LEU A 45 -23.65 10.63 2.66
N ASP A 46 -24.56 10.20 1.79
CA ASP A 46 -25.57 9.19 2.16
C ASP A 46 -25.24 7.80 1.61
N GLU A 47 -24.28 7.69 0.71
CA GLU A 47 -23.96 6.45 -0.01
C GLU A 47 -22.45 6.24 -0.17
N CYS A 48 -22.03 4.98 -0.12
CA CYS A 48 -20.65 4.57 -0.37
C CYS A 48 -20.61 3.35 -1.28
N ASP A 49 -19.79 3.40 -2.33
CA ASP A 49 -19.31 2.23 -3.05
C ASP A 49 -18.02 1.76 -2.36
N PHE A 50 -18.10 0.65 -1.63
CA PHE A 50 -16.96 0.01 -0.98
C PHE A 50 -16.34 -1.01 -1.92
N VAL A 51 -15.13 -0.75 -2.38
CA VAL A 51 -14.44 -1.56 -3.38
C VAL A 51 -13.27 -2.29 -2.74
N GLU A 52 -13.26 -3.60 -2.88
CA GLU A 52 -12.09 -4.43 -2.55
C GLU A 52 -11.47 -4.95 -3.83
N THR A 53 -10.16 -4.82 -3.94
CA THR A 53 -9.39 -5.29 -5.09
C THR A 53 -8.24 -6.16 -4.63
N ARG A 54 -7.88 -7.15 -5.44
CA ARG A 54 -6.64 -7.89 -5.29
C ARG A 54 -5.86 -7.83 -6.59
N PHE A 55 -4.66 -7.29 -6.51
CA PHE A 55 -3.72 -7.27 -7.61
C PHE A 55 -2.67 -8.36 -7.41
N LYS A 56 -2.24 -8.96 -8.52
CA LYS A 56 -1.13 -9.90 -8.57
C LYS A 56 -0.11 -9.48 -9.62
N GLU A 57 1.12 -9.88 -9.40
CA GLU A 57 2.19 -9.72 -10.39
C GLU A 57 2.31 -11.01 -11.23
N TYR A 58 2.66 -10.84 -12.52
CA TYR A 58 3.13 -11.95 -13.33
C TYR A 58 4.59 -12.25 -12.98
N ASP A 59 4.93 -13.53 -12.85
CA ASP A 59 6.30 -13.94 -12.54
C ASP A 59 7.29 -13.57 -13.66
N THR A 60 6.81 -13.51 -14.91
CA THR A 60 7.64 -13.22 -16.08
C THR A 60 6.89 -12.35 -17.10
N GLU A 61 7.66 -11.62 -17.91
CA GLU A 61 7.15 -10.86 -19.05
C GLU A 61 6.38 -11.77 -20.03
N ASP A 62 6.88 -12.98 -20.29
CA ASP A 62 6.23 -13.89 -21.23
C ASP A 62 4.82 -14.28 -20.74
N LYS A 63 4.67 -14.55 -19.44
CA LYS A 63 3.33 -14.84 -18.88
C LYS A 63 2.34 -13.71 -19.08
N PHE A 64 2.81 -12.45 -18.96
CA PHE A 64 1.98 -11.27 -19.21
C PHE A 64 1.46 -11.21 -20.67
N TYR A 65 2.32 -11.52 -21.66
CA TYR A 65 1.92 -11.47 -23.07
C TYR A 65 1.12 -12.69 -23.54
N ILE A 66 1.35 -13.86 -22.95
CA ILE A 66 0.63 -15.10 -23.29
C ILE A 66 -0.78 -15.12 -22.67
N ASP A 67 -1.00 -14.42 -21.55
CA ASP A 67 -2.31 -14.40 -20.91
C ASP A 67 -3.37 -13.75 -21.82
N THR A 68 -4.34 -14.55 -22.26
CA THR A 68 -5.44 -14.12 -23.12
C THR A 68 -6.73 -13.82 -22.35
N LEU A 69 -6.73 -14.00 -21.03
CA LEU A 69 -7.89 -13.75 -20.20
C LEU A 69 -8.26 -12.26 -20.22
N PRO A 70 -9.55 -11.91 -20.24
CA PRO A 70 -10.01 -10.52 -20.23
C PRO A 70 -9.84 -9.91 -18.84
N LYS A 71 -8.61 -9.61 -18.45
CA LYS A 71 -8.27 -8.97 -17.18
C LYS A 71 -7.79 -7.55 -17.40
N TYR A 72 -8.10 -6.66 -16.45
CA TYR A 72 -7.36 -5.41 -16.33
C TYR A 72 -5.94 -5.75 -15.94
N ARG A 73 -4.99 -5.33 -16.75
CA ARG A 73 -3.56 -5.58 -16.53
C ARG A 73 -2.72 -4.45 -17.11
N GLY A 74 -1.50 -4.33 -16.65
CA GLY A 74 -0.62 -3.27 -17.08
C GLY A 74 0.78 -3.42 -16.53
N ILE A 75 1.53 -2.35 -16.68
CA ILE A 75 2.94 -2.31 -16.31
C ILE A 75 3.18 -1.12 -15.40
N ILE A 76 4.04 -1.31 -14.42
CA ILE A 76 4.60 -0.25 -13.58
C ILE A 76 6.09 -0.23 -13.82
N LEU A 77 6.61 0.92 -14.21
CA LEU A 77 8.05 1.16 -14.33
C LEU A 77 8.56 1.73 -13.02
N HIS A 78 9.56 1.10 -12.47
CA HIS A 78 10.25 1.57 -11.27
C HIS A 78 11.58 2.21 -11.69
N PHE A 79 11.72 3.49 -11.43
CA PHE A 79 12.93 4.26 -11.65
C PHE A 79 13.60 4.60 -10.31
N ILE A 80 14.91 4.73 -10.34
CA ILE A 80 15.73 5.22 -9.21
C ILE A 80 16.61 6.36 -9.73
N GLU A 81 17.15 7.14 -8.81
CA GLU A 81 18.17 8.12 -9.17
C GLU A 81 19.37 7.43 -9.79
N ARG A 82 19.96 8.06 -10.79
CA ARG A 82 21.18 7.54 -11.42
C ARG A 82 22.32 7.59 -10.40
N PRO A 83 23.00 6.45 -10.17
CA PRO A 83 24.17 6.46 -9.31
C PRO A 83 25.21 7.45 -9.88
N PRO A 84 25.91 8.21 -9.04
CA PRO A 84 26.99 9.06 -9.48
C PRO A 84 28.11 8.22 -10.13
N SER A 85 28.83 8.83 -11.06
CA SER A 85 29.93 8.15 -11.80
C SER A 85 31.07 7.72 -10.88
N VAL A 86 31.23 8.36 -9.72
CA VAL A 86 32.21 8.03 -8.69
C VAL A 86 31.47 7.80 -7.39
N ILE A 87 31.54 6.59 -6.87
CA ILE A 87 31.00 6.21 -5.56
C ILE A 87 32.17 6.29 -4.57
N ASN A 88 32.09 7.17 -3.59
CA ASN A 88 32.98 7.25 -2.43
C ASN A 88 32.20 6.89 -1.17
N GLU A 89 32.89 6.65 -0.04
CA GLU A 89 32.28 6.22 1.21
C GLU A 89 31.21 7.18 1.75
N GLU A 90 31.25 8.46 1.35
CA GLU A 90 30.30 9.49 1.76
C GLU A 90 29.10 9.62 0.80
N THR A 91 29.03 8.84 -0.29
CA THR A 91 27.96 8.94 -1.29
C THR A 91 26.70 8.29 -0.74
N GLN A 92 25.77 9.09 -0.23
CA GLN A 92 24.41 8.63 0.07
C GLN A 92 23.66 8.46 -1.26
N LEU A 93 23.43 7.21 -1.64
CA LEU A 93 22.52 6.90 -2.74
C LEU A 93 21.08 7.08 -2.24
N SER A 94 20.37 8.04 -2.81
CA SER A 94 18.94 8.17 -2.59
C SER A 94 18.24 6.98 -3.27
N ASN A 95 17.71 6.06 -2.47
CA ASN A 95 16.92 4.92 -2.95
C ASN A 95 15.43 5.26 -3.04
N ILE A 96 15.08 6.53 -3.20
CA ILE A 96 13.68 6.94 -3.33
C ILE A 96 13.13 6.40 -4.65
N PRO A 97 12.16 5.48 -4.61
CA PRO A 97 11.58 4.93 -5.81
C PRO A 97 10.68 5.96 -6.50
N TYR A 98 10.73 5.97 -7.82
CA TYR A 98 9.78 6.72 -8.63
C TYR A 98 9.05 5.77 -9.56
N TYR A 99 7.71 5.78 -9.50
CA TYR A 99 6.89 4.86 -10.25
C TYR A 99 6.14 5.56 -11.38
N VAL A 100 6.16 4.95 -12.58
CA VAL A 100 5.36 5.38 -13.72
C VAL A 100 4.41 4.25 -14.10
N TYR A 101 3.12 4.55 -14.06
CA TYR A 101 2.05 3.61 -14.35
C TYR A 101 1.67 3.69 -15.82
N MET A 102 1.57 2.54 -16.48
CA MET A 102 1.10 2.47 -17.86
C MET A 102 -0.37 2.88 -17.95
N PRO A 103 -0.74 3.84 -18.79
CA PRO A 103 -2.13 4.16 -19.07
C PRO A 103 -2.89 2.94 -19.62
N LEU A 104 -4.15 2.77 -19.20
CA LEU A 104 -4.98 1.61 -19.55
C LEU A 104 -5.46 1.61 -21.02
N ASP A 105 -5.31 2.72 -21.71
CA ASP A 105 -5.64 2.89 -23.14
C ASP A 105 -4.49 2.49 -24.07
N ILE A 106 -3.31 2.21 -23.54
CA ILE A 106 -2.19 1.69 -24.35
C ILE A 106 -2.49 0.24 -24.74
N PRO A 107 -2.42 -0.11 -26.04
CA PRO A 107 -2.62 -1.47 -26.49
C PRO A 107 -1.61 -2.44 -25.85
N LEU A 108 -2.10 -3.62 -25.45
CA LEU A 108 -1.26 -4.63 -24.78
C LEU A 108 -0.30 -5.39 -25.72
N GLN A 109 -0.09 -4.88 -26.91
CA GLN A 109 0.87 -5.44 -27.87
C GLN A 109 2.29 -5.07 -27.49
N LYS A 110 3.20 -6.04 -27.59
CA LYS A 110 4.61 -5.85 -27.16
C LYS A 110 5.27 -4.64 -27.81
N GLY A 111 4.98 -4.38 -29.09
CA GLY A 111 5.52 -3.23 -29.81
C GLY A 111 5.07 -1.88 -29.26
N ASP A 112 3.83 -1.74 -28.87
CA ASP A 112 3.28 -0.48 -28.34
C ASP A 112 3.74 -0.23 -26.91
N ILE A 113 3.77 -1.29 -26.11
CA ILE A 113 4.32 -1.24 -24.75
C ILE A 113 5.81 -0.83 -24.77
N ASN A 114 6.61 -1.44 -25.64
CA ASN A 114 8.02 -1.10 -25.75
C ASN A 114 8.24 0.36 -26.18
N LYS A 115 7.45 0.87 -27.12
CA LYS A 115 7.49 2.29 -27.49
C LYS A 115 7.19 3.19 -26.30
N TRP A 116 6.16 2.84 -25.50
CA TRP A 116 5.81 3.59 -24.29
C TRP A 116 6.95 3.55 -23.27
N ILE A 117 7.53 2.38 -23.00
CA ILE A 117 8.66 2.23 -22.08
C ILE A 117 9.83 3.10 -22.54
N ASP A 118 10.17 3.09 -23.82
CA ASP A 118 11.29 3.88 -24.36
C ASP A 118 11.06 5.39 -24.24
N ILE A 119 9.82 5.84 -24.39
CA ILE A 119 9.45 7.24 -24.15
C ILE A 119 9.66 7.59 -22.68
N GLN A 120 9.18 6.74 -21.75
CA GLN A 120 9.36 7.00 -20.32
C GLN A 120 10.82 6.99 -19.90
N LYS A 121 11.62 6.06 -20.42
CA LYS A 121 13.09 6.05 -20.19
C LYS A 121 13.75 7.36 -20.61
N LYS A 122 13.39 7.88 -21.78
CA LYS A 122 13.94 9.17 -22.27
C LYS A 122 13.54 10.32 -21.36
N ASN A 123 12.28 10.40 -20.97
CA ASN A 123 11.78 11.44 -20.08
C ASN A 123 12.49 11.40 -18.73
N MET A 124 12.56 10.22 -18.11
CA MET A 124 13.18 10.04 -16.79
C MET A 124 14.71 10.24 -16.83
N TYR A 125 15.34 9.99 -17.97
CA TYR A 125 16.77 10.24 -18.14
C TYR A 125 17.12 11.73 -18.00
N VAL A 126 16.26 12.62 -18.48
CA VAL A 126 16.41 14.07 -18.31
C VAL A 126 16.35 14.45 -16.82
N ASP A 127 15.52 13.77 -16.05
CA ASP A 127 15.37 13.97 -14.60
C ASP A 127 16.43 13.20 -13.77
N ASN A 128 17.53 12.79 -14.40
CA ASN A 128 18.61 12.03 -13.76
C ASN A 128 18.16 10.70 -13.14
N ARG A 129 17.17 10.02 -13.75
CA ARG A 129 16.64 8.72 -13.31
C ARG A 129 16.93 7.62 -14.31
N VAL A 130 17.09 6.40 -13.82
CA VAL A 130 17.29 5.20 -14.62
C VAL A 130 16.24 4.14 -14.26
N LEU A 131 15.83 3.37 -15.27
CA LEU A 131 14.91 2.27 -15.06
C LEU A 131 15.60 1.17 -14.24
N PHE A 132 15.02 0.85 -13.09
CA PHE A 132 15.50 -0.18 -12.18
C PHE A 132 14.80 -1.52 -12.43
N SER A 133 13.45 -1.50 -12.53
CA SER A 133 12.68 -2.72 -12.78
C SER A 133 11.36 -2.41 -13.49
N VAL A 134 10.80 -3.45 -14.11
CA VAL A 134 9.48 -3.44 -14.74
C VAL A 134 8.61 -4.45 -14.01
N LYS A 135 7.42 -4.03 -13.56
CA LYS A 135 6.45 -4.87 -12.87
C LYS A 135 5.24 -5.08 -13.77
N TYR A 136 4.92 -6.32 -14.03
CA TYR A 136 3.77 -6.74 -14.83
C TYR A 136 2.67 -7.18 -13.87
N TRP A 137 1.51 -6.50 -13.87
CA TRP A 137 0.43 -6.74 -12.93
C TRP A 137 -0.89 -7.06 -13.62
N TYR A 138 -1.80 -7.68 -12.89
CA TYR A 138 -3.19 -7.83 -13.28
C TYR A 138 -4.13 -7.72 -12.09
N LEU A 139 -5.37 -7.33 -12.36
CA LEU A 139 -6.45 -7.37 -11.39
C LEU A 139 -6.96 -8.81 -11.30
N ASP A 140 -6.69 -9.47 -10.17
CA ASP A 140 -7.08 -10.86 -9.93
C ASP A 140 -8.54 -10.95 -9.52
N GLU A 141 -8.95 -10.10 -8.58
CA GLU A 141 -10.29 -10.12 -8.02
C GLU A 141 -10.76 -8.69 -7.69
N ILE A 142 -12.05 -8.44 -7.86
CA ILE A 142 -12.70 -7.19 -7.49
C ILE A 142 -14.08 -7.48 -6.91
N SER A 143 -14.42 -6.78 -5.83
CA SER A 143 -15.76 -6.70 -5.26
C SER A 143 -16.14 -5.24 -5.07
N CYS A 144 -17.39 -4.90 -5.35
CA CYS A 144 -17.94 -3.58 -5.09
C CYS A 144 -19.26 -3.74 -4.35
N VAL A 145 -19.31 -3.26 -3.11
CA VAL A 145 -20.47 -3.37 -2.23
C VAL A 145 -21.02 -1.99 -1.95
N PHE A 146 -22.32 -1.83 -2.18
CA PHE A 146 -23.04 -0.61 -1.84
C PHE A 146 -23.31 -0.56 -0.33
N ILE A 147 -22.91 0.52 0.33
CA ILE A 147 -23.13 0.75 1.76
C ILE A 147 -23.92 2.05 1.93
N PRO A 148 -25.17 1.98 2.42
CA PRO A 148 -25.92 3.19 2.78
C PRO A 148 -25.47 3.71 4.15
N ARG A 149 -25.60 5.03 4.33
CA ARG A 149 -25.37 5.69 5.63
C ARG A 149 -26.41 5.24 6.64
N ASN A 150 -25.99 4.91 7.85
CA ASN A 150 -26.83 4.53 8.97
C ASN A 150 -26.77 5.59 10.07
N ARG A 151 -27.62 6.60 9.97
CA ARG A 151 -27.70 7.72 10.92
C ARG A 151 -28.06 7.28 12.34
N MET A 152 -28.89 6.23 12.49
CA MET A 152 -29.27 5.70 13.81
C MET A 152 -28.06 5.05 14.49
N TRP A 153 -27.29 4.25 13.75
CA TRP A 153 -26.06 3.66 14.28
C TRP A 153 -25.10 4.76 14.76
N PHE A 154 -24.87 5.78 13.93
CA PHE A 154 -23.97 6.88 14.29
C PHE A 154 -24.45 7.62 15.53
N SER A 155 -25.73 7.96 15.61
CA SER A 155 -26.33 8.61 16.80
C SER A 155 -26.08 7.82 18.09
N ASN A 156 -26.14 6.49 18.02
CA ASN A 156 -25.86 5.63 19.17
C ASN A 156 -24.34 5.52 19.46
N ALA A 157 -23.50 5.64 18.45
CA ALA A 157 -22.04 5.52 18.59
C ALA A 157 -21.37 6.82 19.10
N VAL A 158 -22.00 7.99 18.91
CA VAL A 158 -21.41 9.32 19.20
C VAL A 158 -20.86 9.40 20.64
N SER A 159 -21.59 8.93 21.63
CA SER A 159 -21.15 8.98 23.04
C SER A 159 -19.86 8.17 23.26
N HIS A 160 -19.72 7.02 22.60
CA HIS A 160 -18.53 6.19 22.68
C HIS A 160 -17.35 6.84 21.95
N ILE A 161 -17.60 7.42 20.79
CA ILE A 161 -16.58 8.16 20.01
C ILE A 161 -16.07 9.34 20.83
N GLN A 162 -16.97 10.11 21.46
CA GLN A 162 -16.60 11.24 22.32
C GLN A 162 -15.75 10.78 23.51
N HIS A 163 -16.12 9.69 24.18
CA HIS A 163 -15.33 9.16 25.29
C HIS A 163 -13.92 8.77 24.86
N VAL A 164 -13.78 8.13 23.68
CA VAL A 164 -12.44 7.81 23.14
C VAL A 164 -11.65 9.08 22.85
N TRP A 165 -12.30 10.08 22.26
CA TRP A 165 -11.64 11.35 21.98
C TRP A 165 -11.17 12.07 23.24
N ASP A 166 -12.02 12.14 24.27
CA ASP A 166 -11.69 12.72 25.56
C ASP A 166 -10.49 12.01 26.22
N THR A 167 -10.47 10.67 26.08
CA THR A 167 -9.34 9.86 26.53
C THR A 167 -8.07 10.23 25.79
N ILE A 168 -8.10 10.38 24.47
CA ILE A 168 -6.95 10.78 23.65
C ILE A 168 -6.44 12.17 24.08
N VAL A 169 -7.35 13.12 24.24
CA VAL A 169 -6.99 14.50 24.66
C VAL A 169 -6.33 14.48 26.03
N LYS A 170 -6.88 13.73 26.97
CA LYS A 170 -6.32 13.56 28.33
C LYS A 170 -4.92 12.94 28.28
N GLU A 171 -4.76 11.83 27.54
CA GLU A 171 -3.51 11.07 27.50
C GLU A 171 -2.39 11.79 26.71
N ARG A 172 -2.74 12.71 25.81
CA ARG A 172 -1.75 13.62 25.20
C ARG A 172 -1.06 14.52 26.23
N ILE A 173 -1.71 14.82 27.33
CA ILE A 173 -1.17 15.69 28.41
C ILE A 173 -0.55 14.83 29.52
N GLU A 174 -1.21 13.75 29.93
CA GLU A 174 -0.82 12.94 31.08
C GLU A 174 0.12 11.78 30.74
N GLY A 175 0.29 11.47 29.46
CA GLY A 175 1.05 10.31 28.98
C GLY A 175 0.18 9.08 28.73
N TYR A 176 0.62 8.23 27.84
CA TYR A 176 -0.10 7.02 27.37
C TYR A 176 0.70 5.72 27.60
N GLU A 177 1.83 5.78 28.28
CA GLU A 177 2.78 4.68 28.47
C GLU A 177 2.14 3.47 29.16
N HIS A 178 1.12 3.69 29.98
CA HIS A 178 0.35 2.63 30.64
C HIS A 178 -0.43 1.74 29.64
N ARG A 179 -0.72 2.26 28.43
CA ARG A 179 -1.36 1.51 27.32
C ARG A 179 -0.36 0.87 26.38
N ALA A 180 0.91 1.26 26.43
CA ALA A 180 1.91 0.71 25.57
C ALA A 180 2.00 -0.81 25.75
N GLY A 181 1.89 -1.55 24.66
CA GLY A 181 2.10 -2.99 24.67
C GLY A 181 3.46 -3.31 25.28
N LYS A 182 3.51 -4.27 26.20
CA LYS A 182 4.81 -4.76 26.74
C LYS A 182 5.69 -5.13 25.54
N LYS A 183 6.86 -4.47 25.42
CA LYS A 183 7.87 -4.88 24.42
C LYS A 183 8.08 -6.38 24.58
N ARG A 184 7.86 -7.16 23.51
CA ARG A 184 8.25 -8.56 23.49
C ARG A 184 9.73 -8.59 23.82
N GLN A 185 10.10 -9.24 24.94
CA GLN A 185 11.50 -9.55 25.17
C GLN A 185 11.92 -10.42 23.99
N VAL A 186 12.84 -9.92 23.19
CA VAL A 186 13.54 -10.72 22.19
C VAL A 186 14.33 -11.73 23.01
N THR A 187 13.77 -12.92 23.17
CA THR A 187 14.54 -14.07 23.64
C THR A 187 15.56 -14.33 22.55
N ASP A 188 16.80 -14.03 22.86
CA ASP A 188 17.96 -14.35 22.05
C ASP A 188 17.98 -15.88 21.88
N ARG A 189 17.29 -16.36 20.85
CA ARG A 189 17.46 -17.74 20.39
C ARG A 189 18.68 -17.76 19.49
N SER A 190 19.84 -17.72 20.12
CA SER A 190 21.06 -18.19 19.47
C SER A 190 20.91 -19.69 19.23
N MET A 191 20.48 -20.05 18.03
CA MET A 191 20.65 -21.42 17.56
C MET A 191 22.15 -21.62 17.29
N SER A 192 22.82 -22.31 18.17
CA SER A 192 24.15 -22.85 17.90
C SER A 192 23.99 -24.05 16.94
N ILE A 193 24.29 -23.81 15.67
CA ILE A 193 24.44 -24.87 14.69
C ILE A 193 25.93 -25.34 14.81
N VAL A 194 26.11 -26.60 15.08
CA VAL A 194 27.44 -27.21 15.05
C VAL A 194 27.69 -27.71 13.63
N SER A 195 28.79 -27.26 12.99
CA SER A 195 29.19 -27.77 11.69
C SER A 195 29.61 -29.25 11.80
N GLU A 196 29.63 -29.98 10.69
CA GLU A 196 30.06 -31.39 10.65
C GLU A 196 31.46 -31.61 11.25
N ASP A 197 32.27 -30.56 11.33
CA ASP A 197 33.62 -30.57 11.92
C ASP A 197 33.67 -30.16 13.41
N GLY A 198 32.52 -30.06 14.07
CA GLY A 198 32.45 -29.80 15.51
C GLY A 198 32.74 -28.35 15.94
N ILE A 199 32.81 -27.37 15.00
CA ILE A 199 33.08 -25.97 15.30
C ILE A 199 31.75 -25.22 15.52
N PRO A 200 31.54 -24.54 16.66
CA PRO A 200 30.34 -23.81 16.91
C PRO A 200 30.28 -22.56 16.00
N MET A 201 29.37 -22.58 15.03
CA MET A 201 29.04 -21.36 14.22
C MET A 201 27.87 -20.65 14.85
N THR A 202 28.10 -19.43 15.30
CA THR A 202 27.02 -18.53 15.72
C THR A 202 26.45 -17.82 14.49
N VAL A 203 25.29 -18.28 14.02
CA VAL A 203 24.57 -17.60 12.95
C VAL A 203 23.69 -16.54 13.59
N PHE A 204 24.09 -15.29 13.46
CA PHE A 204 23.22 -14.15 13.76
C PHE A 204 22.20 -14.01 12.62
N SER A 205 21.01 -14.56 12.79
CA SER A 205 19.88 -14.14 11.96
C SER A 205 19.47 -12.73 12.40
N LYS A 206 19.94 -11.71 11.70
CA LYS A 206 19.28 -10.41 11.73
C LYS A 206 17.88 -10.63 11.19
N VAL A 207 16.90 -10.76 12.07
CA VAL A 207 15.51 -10.47 11.71
C VAL A 207 15.45 -8.97 11.56
N ASP A 208 15.47 -8.50 10.33
CA ASP A 208 15.21 -7.10 10.04
C ASP A 208 13.87 -6.74 10.64
N ASN A 209 13.88 -5.84 11.62
CA ASN A 209 12.65 -5.22 12.13
C ASN A 209 11.94 -4.61 10.92
N PRO A 210 10.62 -4.81 10.78
CA PRO A 210 9.87 -4.09 9.77
C PRO A 210 10.10 -2.59 10.01
N VAL A 211 10.83 -1.97 9.11
CA VAL A 211 11.11 -0.54 9.17
C VAL A 211 9.77 0.15 8.97
N CYS A 212 9.26 0.82 10.00
CA CYS A 212 8.18 1.76 9.82
C CYS A 212 8.67 2.83 8.85
N LEU A 213 8.07 2.91 7.66
CA LEU A 213 8.46 3.86 6.61
C LEU A 213 8.15 5.31 7.00
N ILE A 214 7.41 5.52 8.08
CA ILE A 214 7.10 6.85 8.61
C ILE A 214 8.00 7.06 9.82
N LYS A 215 9.04 7.90 9.66
CA LYS A 215 9.82 8.42 10.79
C LYS A 215 9.18 9.71 11.24
N LEU A 216 8.97 9.81 12.55
CA LEU A 216 8.50 11.03 13.20
C LEU A 216 9.70 11.64 13.96
N ASP A 217 9.77 12.96 13.97
CA ASP A 217 10.67 13.68 14.88
C ASP A 217 10.15 13.63 16.34
N ASP A 218 10.91 14.18 17.27
CA ASP A 218 10.55 14.19 18.69
C ASP A 218 9.29 15.02 18.97
N ASP A 219 8.88 15.87 18.03
CA ASP A 219 7.67 16.70 18.08
C ASP A 219 6.47 16.04 17.37
N GLY A 220 6.65 14.85 16.77
CA GLY A 220 5.59 14.06 16.12
C GLY A 220 5.32 14.44 14.68
N ASN A 221 6.19 15.20 14.00
CA ASN A 221 6.09 15.51 12.59
C ASN A 221 6.76 14.43 11.74
N VAL A 222 6.24 14.20 10.54
CA VAL A 222 6.83 13.25 9.58
C VAL A 222 8.16 13.80 9.07
N LEU A 223 9.24 13.03 9.26
CA LEU A 223 10.56 13.32 8.71
C LEU A 223 10.64 12.94 7.23
#